data_03ba08170e01dd70e2649ff1b135f24c
#
_entry.id   03ba08170e01dd70e2649ff1b135f24c
#
_cell.length_a   1.000
_cell.length_b   1.000
_cell.length_c   1.000
_cell.angle_alpha   90.00
_cell.angle_beta   90.00
_cell.angle_gamma   90.00
#
_symmetry.space_group_name_H-M   'P 1'
#
loop_
_entity.id
_entity.type
_entity.pdbx_description
1 polymer ?
#
loop_
_entity_poly.entity_id
_entity_poly.type
_entity_poly.pdbx_seq_one_letter_code
_entity_poly.pdbx_strand_id
1 'polypeptide(L)'
;MPRHHDLTASFNTGELSPRLSARLDFAKYKSGVELLENLIPLPEGGLQRRAGTRYVAATKNGATEKCRLKKFEFSTTQPYILEFGAGYMRFFKNQGQITVAETDAFIQNGAFDSSAGGGWTDQSTGSSSSTSFDDTANHLDLDGAGGGDFAIAEQQVFTSDTNQEHVLRFRVIGSAGDFLTFRVGTATDLSDTLAEFTAYVGYHTIAFTPTTSPFFIQFTNSIGKTIGLDDVELIDNAPVELTTPYTEAQLFQVEGPQSADILYQFHNSHPTYKLERRGDTTWSFVQVEWLDGPWLDINPTDTTMAPAAVDGFGIVVTASETAGINGGLGFQSTDVGRPLRIDNPDKGIIWGWAVIVEFLTTTTVKVDIKRQFSRTNADERWRLGAWSGTSGYPGTGSFFESRLWMGNTTDQPTTLWASQGDRFENMTPDSDPVVEGVFDGTIEDDDAISATLAADNVNAIRWMTAGEDALAVGTAG
;
A
#
# COMPACT_ATOMS: atom_id res chain seq x y z
N MET A 1 46.42 58.51 -9.11
CA MET A 1 46.31 57.11 -9.62
C MET A 1 44.97 57.00 -10.29
N PRO A 2 44.84 56.49 -11.51
CA PRO A 2 43.54 56.22 -12.11
C PRO A 2 42.86 55.11 -11.32
N ARG A 3 41.56 55.28 -10.94
CA ARG A 3 40.75 54.28 -10.33
C ARG A 3 40.40 53.20 -11.39
N HIS A 4 40.86 52.04 -11.18
CA HIS A 4 40.43 50.85 -11.99
C HIS A 4 39.02 50.42 -11.54
N HIS A 5 38.07 50.46 -12.46
CA HIS A 5 36.74 49.97 -12.23
C HIS A 5 36.62 48.61 -12.90
N ASP A 6 36.51 47.53 -12.12
CA ASP A 6 36.13 46.22 -12.64
C ASP A 6 34.62 46.20 -12.88
N LEU A 7 34.22 45.89 -14.09
CA LEU A 7 32.83 45.76 -14.49
C LEU A 7 32.47 44.27 -14.56
N THR A 8 31.55 43.80 -13.70
CA THR A 8 30.96 42.49 -13.81
C THR A 8 29.68 42.61 -14.62
N ALA A 9 29.70 42.13 -15.86
CA ALA A 9 28.61 42.30 -16.81
C ALA A 9 27.56 41.14 -16.73
N SER A 10 27.88 40.06 -16.04
CA SER A 10 27.00 38.85 -15.98
C SER A 10 27.22 38.09 -14.68
N PHE A 11 26.13 37.47 -14.18
CA PHE A 11 26.10 36.61 -13.01
C PHE A 11 25.54 35.20 -13.34
N ASN A 12 25.55 34.83 -14.62
CA ASN A 12 24.89 33.63 -15.12
C ASN A 12 25.56 32.31 -14.69
N THR A 13 26.74 32.36 -14.07
CA THR A 13 27.37 31.18 -13.46
C THR A 13 26.74 30.83 -12.10
N GLY A 14 26.08 31.82 -11.46
CA GLY A 14 25.47 31.63 -10.15
C GLY A 14 26.49 31.59 -9.02
N GLU A 15 26.14 30.94 -7.93
CA GLU A 15 27.00 30.79 -6.75
C GLU A 15 28.12 29.78 -7.01
N LEU A 16 29.34 30.15 -6.69
CA LEU A 16 30.51 29.29 -6.82
C LEU A 16 30.85 28.60 -5.49
N SER A 17 31.20 27.33 -5.57
CA SER A 17 31.71 26.62 -4.41
C SER A 17 32.90 27.35 -3.77
N PRO A 18 32.99 27.40 -2.42
CA PRO A 18 34.15 27.94 -1.72
C PRO A 18 35.49 27.31 -2.15
N ARG A 19 35.48 26.10 -2.68
CA ARG A 19 36.65 25.41 -3.22
C ARG A 19 37.21 26.05 -4.52
N LEU A 20 36.39 26.85 -5.19
CA LEU A 20 36.77 27.62 -6.37
C LEU A 20 37.23 29.04 -6.04
N SER A 21 37.26 29.41 -4.77
CA SER A 21 37.74 30.75 -4.34
C SER A 21 39.15 31.00 -4.86
N ALA A 22 39.35 32.19 -5.45
CA ALA A 22 40.60 32.64 -6.06
C ALA A 22 41.09 31.82 -7.29
N ARG A 23 40.29 30.89 -7.84
CA ARG A 23 40.60 30.15 -9.06
C ARG A 23 40.33 31.00 -10.31
N LEU A 24 41.21 31.99 -10.57
CA LEU A 24 41.11 32.91 -11.72
C LEU A 24 41.34 32.22 -13.07
N ASP A 25 41.88 31.00 -13.06
CA ASP A 25 42.05 30.15 -14.22
C ASP A 25 40.70 29.51 -14.70
N PHE A 26 39.67 29.53 -13.87
CA PHE A 26 38.34 29.09 -14.25
C PHE A 26 37.61 30.15 -15.08
N ALA A 27 37.36 29.87 -16.34
CA ALA A 27 36.85 30.82 -17.32
C ALA A 27 35.55 31.53 -16.89
N LYS A 28 34.70 30.86 -16.14
CA LYS A 28 33.42 31.38 -15.63
C LYS A 28 33.53 32.08 -14.26
N TYR A 29 34.72 32.15 -13.66
CA TYR A 29 34.91 32.75 -12.33
C TYR A 29 34.40 34.19 -12.24
N LYS A 30 34.64 34.98 -13.29
CA LYS A 30 34.23 36.41 -13.35
C LYS A 30 32.70 36.62 -13.45
N SER A 31 31.94 35.63 -13.83
CA SER A 31 30.46 35.64 -13.88
C SER A 31 29.81 34.87 -12.74
N GLY A 32 30.59 34.42 -11.77
CA GLY A 32 30.13 33.83 -10.55
C GLY A 32 30.06 34.78 -9.37
N VAL A 33 29.35 34.41 -8.32
CA VAL A 33 29.24 35.14 -7.06
C VAL A 33 29.60 34.22 -5.89
N GLU A 34 30.04 34.82 -4.78
CA GLU A 34 30.38 34.08 -3.57
C GLU A 34 29.14 33.61 -2.82
N LEU A 35 28.07 34.41 -2.85
CA LEU A 35 26.78 34.11 -2.17
C LEU A 35 25.64 34.62 -3.05
N LEU A 36 24.64 33.74 -3.28
CA LEU A 36 23.47 34.06 -4.09
C LEU A 36 22.20 33.65 -3.36
N GLU A 37 21.72 34.47 -2.46
CA GLU A 37 20.50 34.22 -1.69
C GLU A 37 19.32 35.01 -2.24
N ASN A 38 18.17 34.32 -2.41
CA ASN A 38 16.90 34.88 -2.87
C ASN A 38 16.96 35.55 -4.27
N LEU A 39 17.95 35.19 -5.08
CA LEU A 39 18.14 35.67 -6.46
C LEU A 39 18.22 34.46 -7.41
N ILE A 40 17.74 34.65 -8.63
CA ILE A 40 17.77 33.64 -9.70
C ILE A 40 18.63 34.22 -10.82
N PRO A 41 19.77 33.59 -11.20
CA PRO A 41 20.56 34.04 -12.33
C PRO A 41 19.79 33.80 -13.64
N LEU A 42 19.77 34.84 -14.48
CA LEU A 42 19.16 34.75 -15.81
C LEU A 42 20.21 34.36 -16.85
N PRO A 43 19.85 33.60 -17.89
CA PRO A 43 20.76 33.23 -18.97
C PRO A 43 21.44 34.42 -19.63
N GLU A 44 20.77 35.56 -19.70
CA GLU A 44 21.22 36.80 -20.27
C GLU A 44 22.26 37.53 -19.40
N GLY A 45 22.52 37.02 -18.19
CA GLY A 45 23.55 37.56 -17.28
C GLY A 45 23.05 38.36 -16.10
N GLY A 46 21.80 38.80 -16.10
CA GLY A 46 21.19 39.52 -14.99
C GLY A 46 20.80 38.60 -13.81
N LEU A 47 20.39 39.22 -12.69
CA LEU A 47 19.81 38.54 -11.55
C LEU A 47 18.37 39.02 -11.36
N GLN A 48 17.46 38.07 -11.16
CA GLN A 48 16.08 38.35 -10.81
C GLN A 48 15.84 37.96 -9.37
N ARG A 49 15.13 38.78 -8.61
CA ARG A 49 14.67 38.39 -7.28
C ARG A 49 13.67 37.23 -7.39
N ARG A 50 13.84 36.15 -6.63
CA ARG A 50 12.87 35.09 -6.59
C ARG A 50 11.50 35.62 -6.17
N ALA A 51 10.45 34.98 -6.66
CA ALA A 51 9.10 35.28 -6.20
C ALA A 51 8.96 34.99 -4.68
N GLY A 52 8.05 35.69 -4.04
CA GLY A 52 7.69 35.43 -2.65
C GLY A 52 7.07 34.05 -2.50
N THR A 53 7.07 33.55 -1.28
CA THR A 53 6.33 32.33 -0.91
C THR A 53 4.93 32.70 -0.46
N ARG A 54 3.96 31.84 -0.78
CA ARG A 54 2.60 31.93 -0.27
C ARG A 54 2.41 30.87 0.79
N TYR A 55 1.89 31.24 1.94
CA TYR A 55 1.40 30.28 2.93
C TYR A 55 0.16 29.56 2.39
N VAL A 56 0.11 28.23 2.50
CA VAL A 56 -1.02 27.39 2.07
C VAL A 56 -1.75 26.85 3.28
N ALA A 57 -1.10 26.04 4.09
CA ALA A 57 -1.64 25.47 5.33
C ALA A 57 -0.49 25.11 6.28
N ALA A 58 -0.81 24.93 7.57
CA ALA A 58 0.10 24.31 8.52
C ALA A 58 0.08 22.77 8.36
N THR A 59 1.22 22.13 8.56
CA THR A 59 1.28 20.67 8.72
C THR A 59 0.61 20.27 10.04
N LYS A 60 0.03 19.07 10.10
CA LYS A 60 -0.76 18.62 11.28
C LYS A 60 0.02 18.75 12.60
N ASN A 61 1.27 18.33 12.64
CA ASN A 61 2.13 18.32 13.81
C ASN A 61 3.42 19.14 13.61
N GLY A 62 3.40 20.15 12.74
CA GLY A 62 4.60 20.84 12.25
C GLY A 62 5.45 21.55 13.28
N ALA A 63 4.96 21.71 14.51
CA ALA A 63 5.75 22.25 15.62
C ALA A 63 6.69 21.20 16.26
N THR A 64 6.38 19.91 16.11
CA THR A 64 7.05 18.79 16.82
C THR A 64 7.56 17.70 15.89
N GLU A 65 6.98 17.54 14.71
CA GLU A 65 7.25 16.43 13.79
C GLU A 65 7.54 16.94 12.38
N LYS A 66 8.42 16.23 11.68
CA LYS A 66 8.69 16.48 10.27
C LYS A 66 7.63 15.81 9.40
N CYS A 67 7.35 16.44 8.26
CA CYS A 67 6.58 15.83 7.20
C CYS A 67 7.41 15.75 5.91
N ARG A 68 6.99 14.86 5.01
CA ARG A 68 7.54 14.76 3.64
C ARG A 68 6.47 15.14 2.64
N LEU A 69 6.84 15.97 1.67
CA LEU A 69 5.97 16.26 0.53
C LEU A 69 6.34 15.35 -0.63
N LYS A 70 5.33 14.73 -1.25
CA LYS A 70 5.49 13.87 -2.42
C LYS A 70 4.50 14.31 -3.50
N LYS A 71 4.93 14.32 -4.75
CA LYS A 71 4.03 14.62 -5.87
C LYS A 71 3.15 13.41 -6.19
N PHE A 72 1.94 13.68 -6.68
CA PHE A 72 1.05 12.72 -7.30
C PHE A 72 0.47 13.36 -8.56
N GLU A 73 0.80 12.83 -9.71
CA GLU A 73 0.44 13.39 -11.02
C GLU A 73 -0.57 12.49 -11.73
N PHE A 74 -1.86 12.80 -11.56
CA PHE A 74 -2.91 12.14 -12.32
C PHE A 74 -2.89 12.56 -13.80
N SER A 75 -2.66 13.85 -14.04
CA SER A 75 -2.50 14.42 -15.38
C SER A 75 -1.65 15.69 -15.28
N THR A 76 -1.19 16.17 -16.42
CA THR A 76 -0.41 17.44 -16.49
C THR A 76 -1.18 18.67 -16.00
N THR A 77 -2.51 18.60 -15.97
CA THR A 77 -3.40 19.68 -15.52
C THR A 77 -3.93 19.48 -14.10
N GLN A 78 -3.74 18.31 -13.51
CA GLN A 78 -4.26 17.96 -12.17
C GLN A 78 -3.17 17.29 -11.30
N PRO A 79 -2.11 18.02 -10.92
CA PRO A 79 -1.15 17.53 -9.97
C PRO A 79 -1.66 17.71 -8.54
N TYR A 80 -1.33 16.75 -7.68
CA TYR A 80 -1.52 16.83 -6.23
C TYR A 80 -0.16 16.85 -5.54
N ILE A 81 -0.15 17.46 -4.36
CA ILE A 81 0.94 17.29 -3.40
C ILE A 81 0.38 16.51 -2.21
N LEU A 82 1.06 15.43 -1.88
CA LEU A 82 0.78 14.60 -0.72
C LEU A 82 1.67 15.08 0.43
N GLU A 83 1.06 15.39 1.58
CA GLU A 83 1.76 15.61 2.84
C GLU A 83 1.77 14.28 3.60
N PHE A 84 2.93 13.66 3.73
CA PHE A 84 3.15 12.51 4.58
C PHE A 84 3.64 12.97 5.94
N GLY A 85 2.89 12.68 6.98
CA GLY A 85 3.29 12.84 8.37
C GLY A 85 3.28 11.51 9.12
N ALA A 86 3.71 11.50 10.37
CA ALA A 86 3.68 10.30 11.21
C ALA A 86 2.23 9.83 11.41
N GLY A 87 1.91 8.67 10.86
CA GLY A 87 0.59 8.06 10.94
C GLY A 87 -0.48 8.66 10.03
N TYR A 88 -0.17 9.62 9.15
CA TYR A 88 -1.19 10.25 8.30
C TYR A 88 -0.69 10.68 6.92
N MET A 89 -1.64 10.91 6.02
CA MET A 89 -1.44 11.51 4.70
C MET A 89 -2.56 12.52 4.42
N ARG A 90 -2.20 13.75 3.94
CA ARG A 90 -3.12 14.80 3.53
C ARG A 90 -2.87 15.21 2.09
N PHE A 91 -3.88 15.84 1.47
CA PHE A 91 -3.91 16.10 0.04
C PHE A 91 -4.03 17.59 -0.25
N PHE A 92 -3.23 18.07 -1.21
CA PHE A 92 -3.23 19.45 -1.68
C PHE A 92 -3.42 19.49 -3.19
N LYS A 93 -4.23 20.44 -3.66
CA LYS A 93 -4.50 20.71 -5.08
C LYS A 93 -4.74 22.18 -5.29
N ASN A 94 -4.38 22.71 -6.46
CA ASN A 94 -4.67 24.10 -6.84
C ASN A 94 -4.20 25.14 -5.78
N GLN A 95 -3.03 24.92 -5.19
CA GLN A 95 -2.43 25.78 -4.15
C GLN A 95 -3.26 25.89 -2.85
N GLY A 96 -4.13 24.90 -2.58
CA GLY A 96 -4.96 24.77 -1.38
C GLY A 96 -4.91 23.37 -0.81
N GLN A 97 -5.21 23.24 0.47
CA GLN A 97 -5.47 21.97 1.11
C GLN A 97 -6.88 21.49 0.74
N ILE A 98 -7.04 20.19 0.47
CA ILE A 98 -8.38 19.62 0.23
C ILE A 98 -9.05 19.42 1.58
N THR A 99 -10.20 20.08 1.77
CA THR A 99 -10.99 20.07 2.99
C THR A 99 -12.42 19.66 2.69
N VAL A 100 -13.08 19.07 3.66
CA VAL A 100 -14.53 18.79 3.65
C VAL A 100 -15.26 19.93 4.32
N ALA A 101 -16.45 20.24 3.85
CA ALA A 101 -17.32 21.25 4.45
C ALA A 101 -17.84 20.79 5.83
N GLU A 102 -18.34 21.75 6.61
CA GLU A 102 -19.04 21.46 7.87
C GLU A 102 -20.32 20.63 7.61
N THR A 103 -20.59 19.66 8.50
CA THR A 103 -21.82 18.85 8.45
C THR A 103 -22.36 18.59 9.85
N ASP A 104 -23.67 18.48 9.98
CA ASP A 104 -24.35 18.03 11.20
C ASP A 104 -24.54 16.50 11.26
N ALA A 105 -24.18 15.79 10.19
CA ALA A 105 -24.21 14.34 10.15
C ALA A 105 -23.05 13.73 10.95
N PHE A 106 -23.32 12.67 11.71
CA PHE A 106 -22.28 11.97 12.46
C PHE A 106 -22.55 10.48 12.55
N ILE A 107 -21.47 9.69 12.70
CA ILE A 107 -21.53 8.25 12.92
C ILE A 107 -21.51 7.97 14.42
N GLN A 108 -22.47 7.18 14.89
CA GLN A 108 -22.49 6.72 16.27
C GLN A 108 -21.58 5.50 16.42
N ASN A 109 -20.73 5.51 17.46
CA ASN A 109 -19.83 4.40 17.78
C ASN A 109 -19.02 3.85 16.59
N GLY A 110 -18.44 4.73 15.77
CA GLY A 110 -17.65 4.31 14.62
C GLY A 110 -16.20 3.94 14.95
N ALA A 111 -15.69 4.31 16.12
CA ALA A 111 -14.39 3.88 16.65
C ALA A 111 -14.50 2.57 17.45
N PHE A 112 -15.69 2.04 17.63
CA PHE A 112 -15.98 0.78 18.34
C PHE A 112 -15.27 0.61 19.69
N ASP A 113 -14.98 1.71 20.40
CA ASP A 113 -14.30 1.72 21.70
C ASP A 113 -15.16 1.14 22.84
N SER A 114 -16.42 0.87 22.61
CA SER A 114 -17.34 0.31 23.59
C SER A 114 -18.31 -0.70 22.96
N SER A 115 -18.53 -1.81 23.67
CA SER A 115 -19.47 -2.87 23.31
C SER A 115 -20.95 -2.45 23.31
N ALA A 116 -21.25 -1.25 23.80
CA ALA A 116 -22.62 -0.73 23.83
C ALA A 116 -23.07 -0.27 22.46
N GLY A 117 -23.03 -1.17 21.47
CA GLY A 117 -23.54 -1.17 20.10
C GLY A 117 -24.39 0.01 19.61
N GLY A 118 -24.00 1.26 19.93
CA GLY A 118 -24.76 2.45 19.61
C GLY A 118 -24.82 2.70 18.12
N GLY A 119 -26.01 2.63 17.56
CA GLY A 119 -26.28 3.08 16.19
C GLY A 119 -26.12 2.01 15.09
N TRP A 120 -25.35 0.95 15.29
CA TRP A 120 -25.18 -0.11 14.30
C TRP A 120 -26.24 -1.21 14.46
N THR A 121 -26.83 -1.59 13.34
CA THR A 121 -27.85 -2.63 13.25
C THR A 121 -27.32 -3.80 12.43
N ASP A 122 -27.47 -5.00 12.96
CA ASP A 122 -27.20 -6.24 12.22
C ASP A 122 -28.37 -6.51 11.25
N GLN A 123 -28.09 -6.45 9.95
CA GLN A 123 -29.00 -6.74 8.85
C GLN A 123 -28.58 -8.02 8.12
N SER A 124 -27.75 -8.85 8.76
CA SER A 124 -27.18 -10.06 8.14
C SER A 124 -28.26 -10.99 7.61
N THR A 125 -27.96 -11.67 6.50
CA THR A 125 -28.85 -12.63 5.86
C THR A 125 -28.48 -14.03 6.26
N GLY A 126 -29.50 -14.92 6.26
CA GLY A 126 -29.29 -16.31 6.68
C GLY A 126 -29.18 -16.47 8.20
N SER A 127 -28.80 -17.68 8.64
CA SER A 127 -28.71 -18.00 10.08
C SER A 127 -27.26 -18.13 10.57
N SER A 128 -26.30 -18.02 9.68
CA SER A 128 -24.88 -18.30 9.98
C SER A 128 -23.98 -17.07 9.82
N SER A 129 -24.48 -16.00 9.22
CA SER A 129 -23.79 -14.71 9.14
C SER A 129 -24.28 -13.78 10.23
N SER A 130 -23.41 -12.95 10.78
CA SER A 130 -23.73 -12.01 11.86
C SER A 130 -22.73 -10.87 11.92
N THR A 131 -23.10 -9.80 12.64
CA THR A 131 -22.14 -8.78 13.07
C THR A 131 -21.92 -8.90 14.58
N SER A 132 -20.69 -8.81 15.01
CA SER A 132 -20.31 -8.87 16.42
C SER A 132 -19.23 -7.86 16.76
N PHE A 133 -19.18 -7.44 18.02
CA PHE A 133 -18.17 -6.51 18.49
C PHE A 133 -17.00 -7.27 19.13
N ASP A 134 -15.76 -7.00 18.68
CA ASP A 134 -14.55 -7.54 19.32
C ASP A 134 -14.05 -6.57 20.41
N ASP A 135 -14.36 -6.93 21.67
CA ASP A 135 -13.94 -6.16 22.85
C ASP A 135 -12.41 -6.13 23.07
N THR A 136 -11.65 -7.00 22.40
CA THR A 136 -10.21 -7.10 22.56
C THR A 136 -9.48 -6.21 21.57
N ALA A 137 -9.98 -6.18 20.34
CA ALA A 137 -9.38 -5.43 19.24
C ALA A 137 -10.07 -4.08 18.96
N ASN A 138 -11.22 -3.82 19.60
CA ASN A 138 -12.05 -2.61 19.46
C ASN A 138 -12.43 -2.35 18.00
N HIS A 139 -13.05 -3.33 17.34
CA HIS A 139 -13.61 -3.18 16.00
C HIS A 139 -14.90 -3.99 15.85
N LEU A 140 -15.65 -3.74 14.79
CA LEU A 140 -16.84 -4.49 14.44
C LEU A 140 -16.45 -5.63 13.50
N ASP A 141 -16.71 -6.88 13.92
CA ASP A 141 -16.57 -8.07 13.10
C ASP A 141 -17.82 -8.29 12.25
N LEU A 142 -17.63 -8.50 10.96
CA LEU A 142 -18.64 -8.97 10.03
C LEU A 142 -18.32 -10.43 9.72
N ASP A 143 -19.03 -11.37 10.35
CA ASP A 143 -18.83 -12.81 10.22
C ASP A 143 -19.65 -13.34 9.04
N GLY A 144 -19.04 -13.41 7.86
CA GLY A 144 -19.67 -13.94 6.67
C GLY A 144 -19.60 -15.47 6.64
N ALA A 145 -20.73 -16.14 6.35
CA ALA A 145 -20.78 -17.60 6.19
C ALA A 145 -20.46 -18.03 4.74
N GLY A 146 -20.48 -17.12 3.77
CA GLY A 146 -20.38 -17.44 2.36
C GLY A 146 -21.63 -18.15 1.82
N GLY A 147 -21.57 -18.64 0.58
CA GLY A 147 -22.68 -19.43 0.02
C GLY A 147 -23.97 -18.65 -0.27
N GLY A 148 -23.95 -17.33 -0.17
CA GLY A 148 -25.11 -16.45 -0.36
C GLY A 148 -25.66 -15.86 0.93
N ASP A 149 -25.10 -16.21 2.08
CA ASP A 149 -25.38 -15.55 3.36
C ASP A 149 -24.35 -14.45 3.59
N PHE A 150 -24.82 -13.23 3.89
CA PHE A 150 -24.00 -12.02 4.02
C PHE A 150 -24.05 -11.50 5.45
N ALA A 151 -22.90 -11.10 6.00
CA ALA A 151 -22.87 -10.28 7.21
C ALA A 151 -23.01 -8.80 6.80
N ILE A 152 -23.99 -8.10 7.39
CA ILE A 152 -24.35 -6.73 7.01
C ILE A 152 -24.45 -5.86 8.26
N ALA A 153 -23.58 -4.85 8.34
CA ALA A 153 -23.65 -3.79 9.32
C ALA A 153 -24.25 -2.53 8.70
N GLU A 154 -25.33 -2.00 9.30
CA GLU A 154 -26.01 -0.79 8.84
C GLU A 154 -26.09 0.26 9.92
N GLN A 155 -25.96 1.51 9.53
CA GLN A 155 -26.32 2.65 10.38
C GLN A 155 -27.19 3.66 9.63
N GLN A 156 -28.30 4.08 10.29
CA GLN A 156 -29.13 5.17 9.84
C GLN A 156 -28.52 6.50 10.32
N VAL A 157 -28.31 7.43 9.41
CA VAL A 157 -27.70 8.74 9.67
C VAL A 157 -28.68 9.86 9.34
N PHE A 158 -28.80 10.82 10.25
CA PHE A 158 -29.63 12.01 10.07
C PHE A 158 -28.75 13.21 9.75
N THR A 159 -29.23 14.09 8.86
CA THR A 159 -28.57 15.36 8.52
C THR A 159 -29.59 16.39 8.04
N SER A 160 -29.34 17.67 8.29
CA SER A 160 -30.01 18.77 7.61
C SER A 160 -29.31 19.18 6.31
N ASP A 161 -28.04 18.71 6.10
CA ASP A 161 -27.19 19.10 4.99
C ASP A 161 -27.37 18.18 3.77
N THR A 162 -28.64 17.99 3.36
CA THR A 162 -28.95 17.25 2.13
C THR A 162 -28.44 18.00 0.89
N ASN A 163 -28.07 17.28 -0.17
CA ASN A 163 -27.44 17.79 -1.40
C ASN A 163 -26.06 18.45 -1.19
N GLN A 164 -25.42 18.24 -0.06
CA GLN A 164 -24.03 18.57 0.22
C GLN A 164 -23.17 17.30 0.13
N GLU A 165 -21.92 17.46 -0.34
CA GLU A 165 -20.96 16.36 -0.31
C GLU A 165 -20.56 16.05 1.14
N HIS A 166 -20.70 14.78 1.52
CA HIS A 166 -20.16 14.20 2.75
C HIS A 166 -19.00 13.28 2.40
N VAL A 167 -18.04 13.14 3.30
CA VAL A 167 -16.90 12.23 3.13
C VAL A 167 -16.81 11.30 4.33
N LEU A 168 -17.01 10.02 4.10
CA LEU A 168 -16.83 8.99 5.12
C LEU A 168 -15.38 8.50 5.10
N ARG A 169 -14.75 8.44 6.28
CA ARG A 169 -13.49 7.77 6.53
C ARG A 169 -13.76 6.48 7.28
N PHE A 170 -13.06 5.41 6.92
CA PHE A 170 -13.15 4.11 7.61
C PHE A 170 -11.94 3.22 7.31
N ARG A 171 -11.79 2.16 8.10
CA ARG A 171 -10.76 1.13 7.96
C ARG A 171 -11.39 -0.24 7.81
N VAL A 172 -10.89 -1.02 6.83
CA VAL A 172 -11.20 -2.46 6.67
C VAL A 172 -10.02 -3.27 7.18
N ILE A 173 -10.29 -4.27 8.03
CA ILE A 173 -9.30 -5.11 8.70
C ILE A 173 -9.46 -6.55 8.20
N GLY A 174 -8.36 -7.18 7.80
CA GLY A 174 -8.33 -8.54 7.26
C GLY A 174 -6.98 -8.85 6.63
N SER A 175 -6.95 -9.86 5.78
CA SER A 175 -5.79 -10.19 4.96
C SER A 175 -5.81 -9.39 3.66
N ALA A 176 -4.65 -9.17 3.04
CA ALA A 176 -4.58 -8.53 1.72
C ALA A 176 -5.49 -9.25 0.71
N GLY A 177 -6.28 -8.48 -0.04
CA GLY A 177 -7.29 -8.99 -0.96
C GLY A 177 -8.68 -9.23 -0.37
N ASP A 178 -8.83 -9.23 0.96
CA ASP A 178 -10.16 -9.21 1.58
C ASP A 178 -10.82 -7.85 1.39
N PHE A 179 -12.16 -7.83 1.35
CA PHE A 179 -12.90 -6.60 1.13
C PHE A 179 -14.28 -6.62 1.79
N LEU A 180 -14.79 -5.44 2.05
CA LEU A 180 -16.20 -5.18 2.33
C LEU A 180 -16.83 -4.46 1.12
N THR A 181 -18.10 -4.72 0.85
CA THR A 181 -18.88 -3.90 -0.06
C THR A 181 -19.53 -2.77 0.73
N PHE A 182 -19.17 -1.54 0.41
CA PHE A 182 -19.73 -0.32 0.99
C PHE A 182 -20.76 0.29 0.07
N ARG A 183 -21.90 0.75 0.62
CA ARG A 183 -22.96 1.44 -0.11
C ARG A 183 -23.64 2.49 0.76
N VAL A 184 -24.24 3.48 0.09
CA VAL A 184 -25.09 4.49 0.73
C VAL A 184 -26.40 4.58 -0.03
N GLY A 185 -27.52 4.56 0.70
CA GLY A 185 -28.85 4.61 0.12
C GLY A 185 -29.85 5.44 0.91
N THR A 186 -31.00 5.71 0.29
CA THR A 186 -32.14 6.41 0.93
C THR A 186 -32.97 5.51 1.82
N ALA A 187 -32.76 4.19 1.76
CA ALA A 187 -33.36 3.19 2.62
C ALA A 187 -32.41 2.00 2.77
N THR A 188 -32.72 1.09 3.70
CA THR A 188 -32.07 -0.21 3.88
C THR A 188 -31.96 -0.95 2.55
N ASP A 189 -30.82 -1.59 2.29
CA ASP A 189 -30.49 -2.35 1.09
C ASP A 189 -30.46 -1.57 -0.24
N LEU A 190 -30.53 -0.24 -0.22
CA LEU A 190 -30.39 0.58 -1.41
C LEU A 190 -28.96 1.12 -1.56
N SER A 191 -28.57 1.35 -2.82
CA SER A 191 -27.32 1.99 -3.23
C SER A 191 -27.57 3.16 -4.20
N ASP A 192 -28.68 3.87 -3.99
CA ASP A 192 -29.15 4.94 -4.88
C ASP A 192 -28.48 6.31 -4.60
N THR A 193 -27.76 6.44 -3.49
CA THR A 193 -26.96 7.64 -3.17
C THR A 193 -25.49 7.41 -3.59
N LEU A 194 -24.93 6.25 -3.30
CA LEU A 194 -23.62 5.81 -3.76
C LEU A 194 -23.75 4.37 -4.26
N ALA A 195 -23.36 4.14 -5.52
CA ALA A 195 -23.25 2.79 -6.05
C ALA A 195 -22.26 1.95 -5.22
N GLU A 196 -22.45 0.65 -5.24
CA GLU A 196 -21.60 -0.28 -4.50
C GLU A 196 -20.11 -0.04 -4.76
N PHE A 197 -19.35 0.06 -3.68
CA PHE A 197 -17.93 0.30 -3.67
C PHE A 197 -17.23 -0.85 -2.98
N THR A 198 -16.27 -1.48 -3.66
CA THR A 198 -15.43 -2.53 -3.07
C THR A 198 -14.30 -1.87 -2.25
N ALA A 199 -14.37 -2.01 -0.93
CA ALA A 199 -13.39 -1.49 0.01
C ALA A 199 -12.45 -2.62 0.44
N TYR A 200 -11.26 -2.68 -0.15
CA TYR A 200 -10.22 -3.65 0.23
C TYR A 200 -9.59 -3.32 1.58
N VAL A 201 -8.91 -4.28 2.19
CA VAL A 201 -8.19 -4.09 3.47
C VAL A 201 -7.28 -2.87 3.41
N GLY A 202 -7.51 -1.91 4.32
CA GLY A 202 -6.81 -0.64 4.38
C GLY A 202 -7.69 0.51 4.84
N TYR A 203 -7.31 1.73 4.49
CA TYR A 203 -7.95 2.97 4.89
C TYR A 203 -8.60 3.65 3.68
N HIS A 204 -9.80 4.17 3.88
CA HIS A 204 -10.60 4.78 2.83
C HIS A 204 -11.14 6.14 3.23
N THR A 205 -11.24 7.04 2.25
CA THR A 205 -12.13 8.21 2.29
C THR A 205 -13.02 8.15 1.06
N ILE A 206 -14.35 8.16 1.26
CA ILE A 206 -15.32 8.02 0.17
C ILE A 206 -16.32 9.15 0.25
N ALA A 207 -16.43 9.91 -0.84
CA ALA A 207 -17.38 11.00 -0.97
C ALA A 207 -18.72 10.51 -1.52
N PHE A 208 -19.82 11.06 -1.00
CA PHE A 208 -21.17 10.85 -1.48
C PHE A 208 -22.06 12.08 -1.17
N THR A 209 -23.19 12.19 -1.84
CA THR A 209 -24.09 13.33 -1.65
C THR A 209 -25.50 12.82 -1.39
N PRO A 210 -25.96 12.77 -0.12
CA PRO A 210 -27.30 12.32 0.21
C PRO A 210 -28.35 13.35 -0.23
N THR A 211 -29.41 12.87 -0.86
CA THR A 211 -30.55 13.71 -1.32
C THR A 211 -31.68 13.74 -0.32
N THR A 212 -31.65 12.84 0.67
CA THR A 212 -32.69 12.69 1.70
C THR A 212 -32.07 12.59 3.09
N SER A 213 -32.88 12.85 4.11
CA SER A 213 -32.58 12.56 5.51
C SER A 213 -33.75 11.78 6.11
N PRO A 214 -33.51 10.64 6.76
CA PRO A 214 -32.21 10.01 6.94
C PRO A 214 -31.66 9.38 5.65
N PHE A 215 -30.36 9.04 5.67
CA PHE A 215 -29.73 8.14 4.72
C PHE A 215 -29.13 6.95 5.48
N PHE A 216 -28.79 5.88 4.75
CA PHE A 216 -28.28 4.64 5.33
C PHE A 216 -26.90 4.33 4.78
N ILE A 217 -25.98 4.00 5.66
CA ILE A 217 -24.67 3.47 5.28
C ILE A 217 -24.64 1.98 5.61
N GLN A 218 -24.09 1.18 4.70
CA GLN A 218 -24.00 -0.26 4.86
C GLN A 218 -22.63 -0.77 4.48
N PHE A 219 -22.13 -1.73 5.29
CA PHE A 219 -20.98 -2.54 4.99
C PHE A 219 -21.42 -4.01 4.93
N THR A 220 -21.04 -4.68 3.87
CA THR A 220 -21.44 -6.08 3.61
C THR A 220 -20.22 -6.94 3.42
N ASN A 221 -20.12 -8.03 4.17
CA ASN A 221 -19.17 -9.11 3.96
C ASN A 221 -19.87 -10.29 3.27
N SER A 222 -19.45 -10.61 2.04
CA SER A 222 -19.92 -11.75 1.24
C SER A 222 -18.95 -12.92 1.24
N ILE A 223 -17.83 -12.82 1.94
CA ILE A 223 -16.78 -13.85 2.01
C ILE A 223 -17.06 -14.75 3.21
N GLY A 224 -16.78 -16.06 3.09
CA GLY A 224 -17.00 -17.04 4.15
C GLY A 224 -15.95 -16.98 5.27
N LYS A 225 -15.68 -15.78 5.80
CA LYS A 225 -14.74 -15.51 6.89
C LYS A 225 -15.10 -14.20 7.58
N THR A 226 -14.48 -13.92 8.73
CA THR A 226 -14.62 -12.67 9.45
C THR A 226 -13.78 -11.57 8.80
N ILE A 227 -14.37 -10.38 8.61
CA ILE A 227 -13.69 -9.15 8.18
C ILE A 227 -14.05 -8.04 9.16
N GLY A 228 -13.05 -7.31 9.66
CA GLY A 228 -13.24 -6.24 10.62
C GLY A 228 -13.50 -4.88 9.95
N LEU A 229 -14.30 -4.04 10.64
CA LEU A 229 -14.58 -2.65 10.29
C LEU A 229 -14.24 -1.76 11.48
N ASP A 230 -13.52 -0.65 11.23
CA ASP A 230 -13.09 0.26 12.28
C ASP A 230 -12.98 1.71 11.78
N ASP A 231 -12.76 2.66 12.71
CA ASP A 231 -12.49 4.07 12.42
C ASP A 231 -13.54 4.72 11.48
N VAL A 232 -14.82 4.35 11.59
CA VAL A 232 -15.90 4.87 10.73
C VAL A 232 -16.31 6.27 11.19
N GLU A 233 -16.03 7.29 10.40
CA GLU A 233 -16.27 8.69 10.75
C GLU A 233 -16.65 9.50 9.53
N LEU A 234 -17.65 10.40 9.66
CA LEU A 234 -17.88 11.47 8.70
C LEU A 234 -16.92 12.62 9.02
N ILE A 235 -16.13 13.03 8.03
CA ILE A 235 -15.19 14.15 8.16
C ILE A 235 -16.00 15.44 8.23
N ASP A 236 -15.82 16.22 9.29
CA ASP A 236 -16.51 17.47 9.54
C ASP A 236 -15.53 18.64 9.59
N ASN A 237 -15.72 19.64 8.70
CA ASN A 237 -14.94 20.88 8.61
C ASN A 237 -13.42 20.67 8.77
N ALA A 238 -12.90 19.64 8.13
CA ALA A 238 -11.52 19.18 8.32
C ALA A 238 -10.83 18.82 6.99
N PRO A 239 -9.50 18.76 6.96
CA PRO A 239 -8.75 18.22 5.82
C PRO A 239 -9.09 16.76 5.54
N VAL A 240 -9.16 16.40 4.25
CA VAL A 240 -9.18 14.99 3.84
C VAL A 240 -7.86 14.35 4.26
N GLU A 241 -7.97 13.31 5.08
CA GLU A 241 -6.83 12.64 5.69
C GLU A 241 -7.02 11.12 5.68
N LEU A 242 -5.99 10.39 5.26
CA LEU A 242 -5.89 8.94 5.41
C LEU A 242 -4.86 8.59 6.48
N THR A 243 -5.13 7.55 7.25
CA THR A 243 -4.16 6.97 8.17
C THR A 243 -3.12 6.14 7.40
N THR A 244 -1.86 6.17 7.86
CA THR A 244 -0.75 5.38 7.29
C THR A 244 0.04 4.69 8.40
N PRO A 245 0.71 3.55 8.14
CA PRO A 245 1.49 2.85 9.17
C PRO A 245 2.87 3.47 9.44
N TYR A 246 3.25 4.53 8.72
CA TYR A 246 4.62 5.05 8.73
C TYR A 246 4.86 5.98 9.91
N THR A 247 5.99 5.78 10.59
CA THR A 247 6.51 6.68 11.61
C THR A 247 7.30 7.84 10.99
N GLU A 248 7.55 8.92 11.74
CA GLU A 248 8.35 10.07 11.28
C GLU A 248 9.72 9.65 10.71
N ALA A 249 10.40 8.70 11.35
CA ALA A 249 11.70 8.21 10.92
C ALA A 249 11.66 7.46 9.57
N GLN A 250 10.52 6.91 9.21
CA GLN A 250 10.32 6.12 8.00
C GLN A 250 9.86 6.96 6.79
N LEU A 251 9.31 8.15 7.00
CA LEU A 251 8.70 8.96 5.93
C LEU A 251 9.61 9.16 4.72
N PHE A 252 10.91 9.39 4.94
CA PHE A 252 11.87 9.62 3.87
C PHE A 252 12.42 8.33 3.24
N GLN A 253 12.04 7.17 3.77
CA GLN A 253 12.41 5.86 3.25
C GLN A 253 11.30 5.25 2.38
N VAL A 254 10.08 5.79 2.44
CA VAL A 254 8.94 5.32 1.62
C VAL A 254 9.16 5.72 0.18
N GLU A 255 9.43 4.76 -0.69
CA GLU A 255 9.64 4.96 -2.12
C GLU A 255 8.59 4.18 -2.93
N GLY A 256 8.47 4.50 -4.22
CA GLY A 256 7.61 3.74 -5.13
C GLY A 256 7.15 4.55 -6.33
N PRO A 257 6.87 3.86 -7.44
CA PRO A 257 6.43 4.46 -8.69
C PRO A 257 4.93 4.69 -8.70
N GLN A 258 4.51 5.63 -9.55
CA GLN A 258 3.11 5.90 -9.85
C GLN A 258 2.77 5.43 -11.26
N SER A 259 1.59 4.84 -11.41
CA SER A 259 0.95 4.56 -12.70
C SER A 259 -0.48 5.09 -12.66
N ALA A 260 -0.81 6.06 -13.51
CA ALA A 260 -2.10 6.73 -13.54
C ALA A 260 -2.59 7.16 -12.13
N ASP A 261 -3.71 6.64 -11.67
CA ASP A 261 -4.34 6.93 -10.38
C ASP A 261 -3.82 6.09 -9.22
N ILE A 262 -2.75 5.30 -9.41
CA ILE A 262 -2.20 4.39 -8.40
C ILE A 262 -0.74 4.76 -8.11
N LEU A 263 -0.43 4.99 -6.82
CA LEU A 263 0.93 5.19 -6.32
C LEU A 263 1.28 4.03 -5.39
N TYR A 264 2.20 3.16 -5.81
CA TYR A 264 2.75 2.12 -4.95
C TYR A 264 3.70 2.71 -3.91
N GLN A 265 3.73 2.12 -2.72
CA GLN A 265 4.55 2.56 -1.60
C GLN A 265 5.28 1.38 -0.98
N PHE A 266 6.60 1.43 -1.06
CA PHE A 266 7.52 0.41 -0.57
C PHE A 266 8.26 0.89 0.67
N HIS A 267 8.36 0.02 1.67
CA HIS A 267 9.19 0.21 2.85
C HIS A 267 9.57 -1.15 3.44
N ASN A 268 10.83 -1.37 3.79
CA ASN A 268 11.33 -2.69 4.23
C ASN A 268 10.61 -3.29 5.44
N SER A 269 10.02 -2.45 6.31
CA SER A 269 9.35 -2.90 7.54
C SER A 269 7.83 -2.99 7.42
N HIS A 270 7.25 -2.66 6.28
CA HIS A 270 5.79 -2.67 6.08
C HIS A 270 5.42 -3.41 4.81
N PRO A 271 4.28 -4.13 4.80
CA PRO A 271 3.70 -4.62 3.56
C PRO A 271 3.60 -3.50 2.51
N THR A 272 3.66 -3.86 1.25
CA THR A 272 3.46 -2.89 0.18
C THR A 272 2.03 -2.37 0.23
N TYR A 273 1.88 -1.06 0.21
CA TYR A 273 0.60 -0.39 0.06
C TYR A 273 0.50 0.29 -1.30
N LYS A 274 -0.72 0.53 -1.73
CA LYS A 274 -1.03 1.40 -2.88
C LYS A 274 -2.03 2.47 -2.47
N LEU A 275 -1.74 3.71 -2.89
CA LEU A 275 -2.68 4.82 -2.81
C LEU A 275 -3.42 4.89 -4.12
N GLU A 276 -4.74 4.75 -4.08
CA GLU A 276 -5.63 4.82 -5.23
C GLU A 276 -6.49 6.08 -5.12
N ARG A 277 -6.52 6.86 -6.19
CA ARG A 277 -7.32 8.06 -6.31
C ARG A 277 -8.55 7.80 -7.18
N ARG A 278 -9.72 8.23 -6.73
CA ARG A 278 -10.97 8.21 -7.52
C ARG A 278 -11.65 9.57 -7.63
N GLY A 279 -11.25 10.52 -6.78
CA GLY A 279 -11.76 11.90 -6.75
C GLY A 279 -10.84 12.81 -5.94
N ASP A 280 -11.24 14.05 -5.72
CA ASP A 280 -10.45 14.98 -4.88
C ASP A 280 -10.55 14.59 -3.40
N THR A 281 -11.69 14.07 -2.98
CA THR A 281 -12.02 13.66 -1.61
C THR A 281 -12.14 12.14 -1.44
N THR A 282 -12.02 11.37 -2.55
CA THR A 282 -12.18 9.92 -2.55
C THR A 282 -10.84 9.24 -2.84
N TRP A 283 -10.26 8.63 -1.81
CA TRP A 283 -8.97 7.97 -1.83
C TRP A 283 -9.02 6.66 -1.06
N SER A 284 -8.20 5.72 -1.48
CA SER A 284 -7.99 4.45 -0.76
C SER A 284 -6.50 4.20 -0.57
N PHE A 285 -6.11 3.83 0.62
CA PHE A 285 -4.75 3.40 0.96
C PHE A 285 -4.81 1.95 1.42
N VAL A 286 -4.59 1.04 0.48
CA VAL A 286 -4.85 -0.39 0.66
C VAL A 286 -3.57 -1.21 0.56
N GLN A 287 -3.54 -2.33 1.28
CA GLN A 287 -2.46 -3.29 1.16
C GLN A 287 -2.56 -4.02 -0.19
N VAL A 288 -1.42 -4.16 -0.87
CA VAL A 288 -1.36 -4.89 -2.14
C VAL A 288 -1.52 -6.39 -1.88
N GLU A 289 -2.46 -7.03 -2.57
CA GLU A 289 -2.54 -8.48 -2.64
C GLU A 289 -1.61 -8.98 -3.75
N TRP A 290 -0.54 -9.65 -3.35
CA TRP A 290 0.38 -10.28 -4.30
C TRP A 290 -0.13 -11.67 -4.66
N LEU A 291 -0.43 -11.88 -5.92
CA LEU A 291 -0.91 -13.18 -6.40
C LEU A 291 0.28 -14.13 -6.60
N ASP A 292 0.20 -15.29 -5.95
CA ASP A 292 1.05 -16.48 -6.15
C ASP A 292 2.57 -16.20 -6.13
N GLY A 293 3.01 -15.54 -5.07
CA GLY A 293 4.44 -15.29 -4.86
C GLY A 293 4.77 -13.88 -4.34
N PRO A 294 6.04 -13.42 -4.46
CA PRO A 294 7.20 -14.19 -4.91
C PRO A 294 7.66 -15.26 -3.91
N TRP A 295 8.37 -16.27 -4.40
CA TRP A 295 8.73 -17.46 -3.65
C TRP A 295 10.22 -17.51 -3.32
N LEU A 296 10.54 -18.02 -2.12
CA LEU A 296 11.88 -18.54 -1.79
C LEU A 296 12.16 -19.85 -2.55
N ASP A 297 13.38 -20.35 -2.45
CA ASP A 297 13.74 -21.66 -2.97
C ASP A 297 12.89 -22.79 -2.33
N ILE A 298 12.78 -23.92 -3.03
CA ILE A 298 12.12 -25.11 -2.51
C ILE A 298 12.85 -25.55 -1.24
N ASN A 299 12.10 -25.96 -0.22
CA ASN A 299 12.64 -26.51 1.02
C ASN A 299 13.72 -27.56 0.73
N PRO A 300 14.95 -27.38 1.23
CA PRO A 300 16.05 -28.34 1.05
C PRO A 300 16.17 -29.36 2.20
N THR A 301 15.28 -29.32 3.19
CA THR A 301 15.30 -30.17 4.40
C THR A 301 14.25 -31.27 4.33
N ASP A 302 14.30 -32.23 5.27
CA ASP A 302 13.31 -33.30 5.41
C ASP A 302 11.99 -32.81 6.08
N THR A 303 11.86 -31.51 6.38
CA THR A 303 10.65 -30.93 6.96
C THR A 303 9.50 -31.05 6.00
N THR A 304 8.40 -31.65 6.45
CA THR A 304 7.16 -31.78 5.68
C THR A 304 6.10 -30.78 6.14
N MET A 305 5.19 -30.40 5.22
CA MET A 305 3.99 -29.60 5.50
C MET A 305 2.74 -30.42 5.22
N ALA A 306 1.79 -30.41 6.16
CA ALA A 306 0.52 -31.12 6.06
C ALA A 306 -0.66 -30.16 6.32
N PRO A 307 -1.49 -29.84 5.31
CA PRO A 307 -2.72 -29.07 5.51
C PRO A 307 -3.85 -29.97 6.05
N ALA A 308 -4.67 -29.43 6.96
CA ALA A 308 -5.81 -30.15 7.53
C ALA A 308 -6.97 -30.32 6.53
N ALA A 309 -7.06 -29.47 5.51
CA ALA A 309 -8.01 -29.54 4.41
C ALA A 309 -7.36 -29.07 3.10
N VAL A 310 -7.99 -29.39 1.98
CA VAL A 310 -7.46 -29.03 0.65
C VAL A 310 -7.95 -27.67 0.15
N ASP A 311 -8.97 -27.09 0.79
CA ASP A 311 -9.59 -25.82 0.42
C ASP A 311 -10.24 -25.18 1.65
N GLY A 312 -10.45 -23.86 1.63
CA GLY A 312 -11.14 -23.11 2.68
C GLY A 312 -10.30 -22.02 3.32
N PHE A 313 -10.90 -21.38 4.32
CA PHE A 313 -10.32 -20.33 5.14
C PHE A 313 -9.94 -20.84 6.53
N GLY A 314 -8.89 -20.27 7.14
CA GLY A 314 -8.44 -20.64 8.47
C GLY A 314 -7.98 -22.09 8.61
N ILE A 315 -7.52 -22.70 7.53
CA ILE A 315 -7.08 -24.10 7.51
C ILE A 315 -5.75 -24.25 8.23
N VAL A 316 -5.67 -25.19 9.15
CA VAL A 316 -4.43 -25.48 9.88
C VAL A 316 -3.44 -26.18 8.96
N VAL A 317 -2.22 -25.67 8.88
CA VAL A 317 -1.06 -26.33 8.27
C VAL A 317 -0.05 -26.64 9.35
N THR A 318 0.41 -27.88 9.40
CA THR A 318 1.38 -28.36 10.39
C THR A 318 2.66 -28.79 9.69
N ALA A 319 3.79 -28.25 10.16
CA ALA A 319 5.14 -28.69 9.79
C ALA A 319 5.60 -29.82 10.73
N SER A 320 6.34 -30.80 10.21
CA SER A 320 6.90 -31.89 11.04
C SER A 320 7.94 -31.40 12.04
N GLU A 321 8.66 -30.35 11.69
CA GLU A 321 9.70 -29.71 12.52
C GLU A 321 9.95 -28.27 12.06
N THR A 322 10.89 -27.56 12.68
CA THR A 322 11.19 -26.17 12.35
C THR A 322 12.31 -26.00 11.30
N ALA A 323 13.04 -27.06 10.99
CA ALA A 323 14.13 -27.02 10.01
C ALA A 323 13.59 -26.56 8.64
N GLY A 324 14.35 -25.71 7.93
CA GLY A 324 13.90 -25.12 6.66
C GLY A 324 12.92 -23.93 6.78
N ILE A 325 12.32 -23.72 7.95
CA ILE A 325 11.43 -22.58 8.19
C ILE A 325 12.21 -21.47 8.90
N ASN A 326 12.38 -20.31 8.26
CA ASN A 326 13.07 -19.14 8.83
C ASN A 326 14.46 -19.49 9.43
N GLY A 327 15.25 -20.26 8.70
CA GLY A 327 16.60 -20.68 9.16
C GLY A 327 16.59 -21.61 10.38
N GLY A 328 15.50 -22.36 10.60
CA GLY A 328 15.33 -23.28 11.73
C GLY A 328 14.58 -22.69 12.93
N LEU A 329 14.19 -21.42 12.88
CA LEU A 329 13.41 -20.76 13.95
C LEU A 329 11.93 -21.19 13.96
N GLY A 330 11.47 -21.82 12.87
CA GLY A 330 10.06 -22.14 12.68
C GLY A 330 9.24 -20.91 12.27
N PHE A 331 7.93 -21.07 12.18
CA PHE A 331 7.01 -19.96 11.93
C PHE A 331 7.09 -18.89 13.03
N GLN A 332 6.85 -17.64 12.65
CA GLN A 332 6.83 -16.49 13.54
C GLN A 332 5.47 -15.75 13.41
N SER A 333 5.08 -15.00 14.43
CA SER A 333 3.88 -14.15 14.34
C SER A 333 3.99 -13.10 13.22
N THR A 334 5.19 -12.72 12.85
CA THR A 334 5.51 -11.82 11.75
C THR A 334 5.44 -12.47 10.36
N ASP A 335 5.14 -13.76 10.27
CA ASP A 335 4.85 -14.46 9.01
C ASP A 335 3.37 -14.33 8.58
N VAL A 336 2.51 -13.73 9.40
CA VAL A 336 1.12 -13.43 8.99
C VAL A 336 1.14 -12.53 7.76
N GLY A 337 0.36 -12.90 6.73
CA GLY A 337 0.37 -12.30 5.40
C GLY A 337 1.34 -12.94 4.41
N ARG A 338 2.20 -13.84 4.85
CA ARG A 338 3.18 -14.54 4.00
C ARG A 338 2.54 -15.67 3.22
N PRO A 339 2.76 -15.80 1.90
CA PRO A 339 2.28 -16.95 1.15
C PRO A 339 3.07 -18.23 1.47
N LEU A 340 2.37 -19.37 1.35
CA LEU A 340 2.90 -20.73 1.48
C LEU A 340 2.46 -21.56 0.27
N ARG A 341 3.38 -22.25 -0.40
CA ARG A 341 3.11 -23.13 -1.54
C ARG A 341 3.47 -24.57 -1.18
N ILE A 342 2.58 -25.52 -1.50
CA ILE A 342 2.82 -26.97 -1.33
C ILE A 342 2.61 -27.65 -2.69
N ASP A 343 3.47 -28.59 -3.04
CA ASP A 343 3.40 -29.34 -4.30
C ASP A 343 2.10 -30.13 -4.41
N ASN A 344 1.59 -30.24 -5.61
CA ASN A 344 0.37 -31.00 -5.97
C ASN A 344 0.71 -32.17 -6.89
N PRO A 345 1.43 -33.21 -6.42
CA PRO A 345 1.94 -34.28 -7.27
C PRO A 345 0.83 -35.06 -8.02
N ASP A 346 -0.38 -35.09 -7.47
CA ASP A 346 -1.53 -35.79 -8.07
C ASP A 346 -2.14 -35.02 -9.27
N LYS A 347 -1.74 -33.76 -9.45
CA LYS A 347 -2.20 -32.89 -10.55
C LYS A 347 -1.06 -32.44 -11.48
N GLY A 348 0.09 -33.13 -11.46
CA GLY A 348 1.27 -32.77 -12.23
C GLY A 348 2.13 -31.74 -11.49
N ILE A 349 2.67 -30.74 -12.24
CA ILE A 349 3.60 -29.75 -11.68
C ILE A 349 2.87 -28.61 -10.92
N ILE A 350 1.60 -28.74 -10.67
CA ILE A 350 0.76 -27.67 -10.10
C ILE A 350 0.98 -27.53 -8.61
N TRP A 351 1.32 -26.32 -8.21
CA TRP A 351 1.42 -25.90 -6.83
C TRP A 351 0.06 -25.44 -6.29
N GLY A 352 -0.36 -25.97 -5.15
CA GLY A 352 -1.39 -25.32 -4.33
C GLY A 352 -0.73 -24.21 -3.50
N TRP A 353 -1.43 -23.09 -3.26
CA TRP A 353 -0.91 -22.04 -2.43
C TRP A 353 -1.96 -21.39 -1.52
N ALA A 354 -1.49 -20.84 -0.43
CA ALA A 354 -2.29 -20.23 0.62
C ALA A 354 -1.56 -19.04 1.22
N VAL A 355 -2.26 -18.21 1.99
CA VAL A 355 -1.68 -17.10 2.75
C VAL A 355 -1.81 -17.40 4.24
N ILE A 356 -0.75 -17.23 5.01
CA ILE A 356 -0.76 -17.38 6.47
C ILE A 356 -1.59 -16.25 7.07
N VAL A 357 -2.65 -16.59 7.80
CA VAL A 357 -3.56 -15.62 8.43
C VAL A 357 -3.46 -15.59 9.96
N GLU A 358 -2.95 -16.66 10.56
CA GLU A 358 -2.76 -16.72 12.02
C GLU A 358 -1.56 -17.60 12.37
N PHE A 359 -0.73 -17.09 13.29
CA PHE A 359 0.35 -17.85 13.91
C PHE A 359 -0.18 -18.60 15.14
N LEU A 360 0.04 -19.90 15.19
CA LEU A 360 -0.34 -20.72 16.35
C LEU A 360 0.89 -21.16 17.16
N THR A 361 1.86 -21.78 16.49
CA THR A 361 3.12 -22.23 17.08
C THR A 361 4.23 -22.16 16.05
N THR A 362 5.47 -22.39 16.46
CA THR A 362 6.63 -22.45 15.55
C THR A 362 6.53 -23.51 14.45
N THR A 363 5.62 -24.48 14.58
CA THR A 363 5.39 -25.54 13.59
C THR A 363 3.96 -25.53 13.02
N THR A 364 3.09 -24.60 13.47
CA THR A 364 1.66 -24.65 13.10
C THR A 364 1.15 -23.24 12.84
N VAL A 365 0.48 -23.07 11.70
CA VAL A 365 -0.18 -21.82 11.30
C VAL A 365 -1.58 -22.09 10.76
N LYS A 366 -2.47 -21.08 10.75
CA LYS A 366 -3.67 -21.11 9.93
C LYS A 366 -3.42 -20.36 8.63
N VAL A 367 -4.01 -20.86 7.55
CA VAL A 367 -3.90 -20.31 6.22
C VAL A 367 -5.26 -20.16 5.55
N ASP A 368 -5.38 -19.17 4.68
CA ASP A 368 -6.47 -19.06 3.71
C ASP A 368 -5.98 -19.62 2.37
N ILE A 369 -6.60 -20.70 1.89
CA ILE A 369 -6.19 -21.36 0.65
C ILE A 369 -6.71 -20.56 -0.53
N LYS A 370 -5.77 -20.09 -1.37
CA LYS A 370 -6.07 -19.31 -2.58
C LYS A 370 -6.10 -20.17 -3.84
N ARG A 371 -5.30 -21.22 -3.87
CA ARG A 371 -5.32 -22.30 -4.89
C ARG A 371 -5.30 -23.65 -4.19
N GLN A 372 -6.31 -24.46 -4.46
CA GLN A 372 -6.54 -25.73 -3.83
C GLN A 372 -5.30 -26.63 -3.78
N PHE A 373 -5.03 -27.23 -2.62
CA PHE A 373 -4.07 -28.32 -2.48
C PHE A 373 -4.63 -29.62 -3.07
N SER A 374 -3.77 -30.53 -3.53
CA SER A 374 -4.23 -31.81 -4.08
C SER A 374 -4.63 -32.82 -3.00
N ARG A 375 -3.99 -32.74 -1.83
CA ARG A 375 -4.14 -33.68 -0.72
C ARG A 375 -3.82 -33.04 0.63
N THR A 376 -4.18 -33.76 1.69
CA THR A 376 -3.85 -33.38 3.09
C THR A 376 -2.61 -34.10 3.64
N ASN A 377 -1.99 -34.99 2.84
CA ASN A 377 -0.78 -35.71 3.26
C ASN A 377 0.39 -34.73 3.40
N ALA A 378 1.31 -35.09 4.30
CA ALA A 378 2.56 -34.36 4.46
C ALA A 378 3.42 -34.43 3.18
N ASP A 379 3.97 -33.28 2.78
CA ASP A 379 4.84 -33.16 1.61
C ASP A 379 6.12 -32.38 1.95
N GLU A 380 7.26 -32.85 1.44
CA GLU A 380 8.59 -32.20 1.62
C GLU A 380 8.80 -31.04 0.62
N ARG A 381 8.06 -31.05 -0.49
CA ARG A 381 8.17 -30.02 -1.51
C ARG A 381 7.21 -28.87 -1.22
N TRP A 382 7.71 -27.90 -0.50
CA TRP A 382 7.01 -26.65 -0.19
C TRP A 382 7.95 -25.44 -0.29
N ARG A 383 7.36 -24.26 -0.37
CA ARG A 383 8.07 -22.98 -0.43
C ARG A 383 7.35 -21.96 0.44
N LEU A 384 8.08 -21.07 1.06
CA LEU A 384 7.54 -19.86 1.68
C LEU A 384 7.67 -18.67 0.72
N GLY A 385 6.79 -17.72 0.85
CA GLY A 385 6.92 -16.44 0.19
C GLY A 385 8.19 -15.70 0.62
N ALA A 386 8.75 -14.90 -0.29
CA ALA A 386 9.97 -14.15 -0.02
C ALA A 386 9.75 -12.97 0.94
N TRP A 387 8.52 -12.45 1.01
CA TRP A 387 8.19 -11.23 1.75
C TRP A 387 7.30 -11.52 2.97
N SER A 388 7.72 -11.02 4.12
CA SER A 388 6.96 -11.07 5.38
C SER A 388 7.54 -10.06 6.38
N GLY A 389 6.90 -9.90 7.53
CA GLY A 389 7.49 -9.16 8.64
C GLY A 389 8.78 -9.81 9.20
N THR A 390 8.98 -11.11 8.95
CA THR A 390 10.20 -11.85 9.32
C THR A 390 11.34 -11.60 8.33
N SER A 391 11.08 -11.70 7.02
CA SER A 391 12.09 -11.57 5.95
C SER A 391 12.25 -10.16 5.40
N GLY A 392 11.37 -9.26 5.78
CA GLY A 392 11.27 -7.90 5.24
C GLY A 392 10.43 -7.82 3.97
N TYR A 393 10.13 -6.59 3.58
CA TYR A 393 9.39 -6.26 2.37
C TYR A 393 10.25 -5.46 1.40
N PRO A 394 9.89 -5.32 0.11
CA PRO A 394 10.64 -4.49 -0.82
C PRO A 394 10.76 -3.05 -0.35
N GLY A 395 11.96 -2.48 -0.43
CA GLY A 395 12.24 -1.10 -0.03
C GLY A 395 12.21 -0.10 -1.18
N THR A 396 12.23 -0.57 -2.43
CA THR A 396 12.23 0.26 -3.64
C THR A 396 11.61 -0.48 -4.82
N GLY A 397 11.14 0.27 -5.81
CA GLY A 397 10.61 -0.29 -7.05
C GLY A 397 10.48 0.73 -8.17
N SER A 398 10.32 0.25 -9.40
CA SER A 398 10.13 1.05 -10.61
C SER A 398 9.34 0.27 -11.65
N PHE A 399 8.57 0.96 -12.49
CA PHE A 399 8.03 0.35 -13.71
C PHE A 399 9.10 0.29 -14.79
N PHE A 400 9.23 -0.86 -15.44
CA PHE A 400 10.08 -1.05 -16.61
C PHE A 400 9.57 -2.24 -17.45
N GLU A 401 9.49 -2.08 -18.76
CA GLU A 401 9.00 -3.11 -19.70
C GLU A 401 7.69 -3.78 -19.28
N SER A 402 6.64 -2.95 -19.05
CA SER A 402 5.30 -3.40 -18.64
C SER A 402 5.28 -4.24 -17.35
N ARG A 403 6.30 -4.16 -16.50
CA ARG A 403 6.40 -4.86 -15.22
C ARG A 403 6.63 -3.89 -14.08
N LEU A 404 6.17 -4.28 -12.89
CA LEU A 404 6.55 -3.63 -11.64
C LEU A 404 7.77 -4.35 -11.07
N TRP A 405 8.92 -3.69 -11.11
CA TRP A 405 10.17 -4.17 -10.53
C TRP A 405 10.30 -3.71 -9.08
N MET A 406 10.76 -4.60 -8.22
CA MET A 406 10.91 -4.38 -6.80
C MET A 406 12.22 -4.99 -6.32
N GLY A 407 12.74 -4.50 -5.18
CA GLY A 407 13.97 -5.07 -4.62
C GLY A 407 14.28 -4.55 -3.23
N ASN A 408 15.36 -5.09 -2.65
CA ASN A 408 15.87 -4.71 -1.34
C ASN A 408 14.91 -5.09 -0.21
N THR A 409 14.83 -6.38 0.13
CA THR A 409 14.28 -6.80 1.43
C THR A 409 15.39 -6.88 2.49
N THR A 410 15.02 -7.04 3.74
CA THR A 410 15.99 -7.21 4.84
C THR A 410 16.85 -8.46 4.64
N ASP A 411 16.24 -9.58 4.28
CA ASP A 411 16.95 -10.87 4.12
C ASP A 411 17.61 -11.03 2.76
N GLN A 412 17.05 -10.38 1.71
CA GLN A 412 17.54 -10.48 0.34
C GLN A 412 17.82 -9.09 -0.25
N PRO A 413 18.82 -8.35 0.25
CA PRO A 413 19.08 -6.96 -0.11
C PRO A 413 19.55 -6.75 -1.57
N THR A 414 20.00 -7.82 -2.24
CA THR A 414 20.50 -7.80 -3.62
C THR A 414 19.57 -8.48 -4.62
N THR A 415 18.40 -8.95 -4.17
CA THR A 415 17.44 -9.63 -5.05
C THR A 415 16.45 -8.62 -5.65
N LEU A 416 16.19 -8.82 -6.92
CA LEU A 416 15.18 -8.14 -7.73
C LEU A 416 14.01 -9.09 -8.00
N TRP A 417 12.82 -8.58 -7.92
CA TRP A 417 11.60 -9.26 -8.35
C TRP A 417 10.87 -8.40 -9.37
N ALA A 418 10.26 -9.03 -10.35
CA ALA A 418 9.37 -8.36 -11.28
C ALA A 418 8.05 -9.09 -11.39
N SER A 419 6.97 -8.34 -11.47
CA SER A 419 5.63 -8.88 -11.73
C SER A 419 5.54 -9.54 -13.11
N GLN A 420 4.47 -10.26 -13.37
CA GLN A 420 4.10 -10.63 -14.75
C GLN A 420 3.93 -9.39 -15.64
N GLY A 421 4.13 -9.58 -16.92
CA GLY A 421 3.90 -8.53 -17.92
C GLY A 421 2.45 -8.02 -17.88
N ASP A 422 2.28 -6.69 -17.84
CA ASP A 422 0.99 -5.99 -17.78
C ASP A 422 0.08 -6.33 -16.58
N ARG A 423 0.57 -7.14 -15.61
CA ARG A 423 -0.13 -7.55 -14.39
C ARG A 423 0.72 -7.23 -13.16
N PHE A 424 0.72 -6.00 -12.74
CA PHE A 424 1.66 -5.44 -11.75
C PHE A 424 1.59 -6.07 -10.35
N GLU A 425 0.51 -6.74 -9.99
CA GLU A 425 0.33 -7.40 -8.69
C GLU A 425 0.36 -8.94 -8.79
N ASN A 426 0.64 -9.49 -9.98
CA ASN A 426 0.78 -10.92 -10.19
C ASN A 426 2.26 -11.34 -10.17
N MET A 427 2.60 -12.23 -9.22
CA MET A 427 3.95 -12.74 -8.99
C MET A 427 4.08 -14.24 -9.33
N THR A 428 3.13 -14.78 -10.11
CA THR A 428 3.16 -16.20 -10.54
C THR A 428 4.39 -16.46 -11.40
N PRO A 429 5.27 -17.38 -11.01
CA PRO A 429 6.52 -17.66 -11.72
C PRO A 429 6.39 -18.74 -12.81
N ASP A 430 5.22 -19.30 -12.97
CA ASP A 430 4.90 -20.42 -13.88
C ASP A 430 3.48 -20.22 -14.38
N SER A 431 3.24 -20.41 -15.65
CA SER A 431 2.03 -20.02 -16.39
C SER A 431 0.70 -19.84 -15.66
N ASP A 432 -0.10 -18.87 -16.13
CA ASP A 432 -1.29 -18.37 -15.47
C ASP A 432 -2.44 -19.40 -15.46
N PRO A 433 -2.99 -19.74 -14.28
CA PRO A 433 -4.12 -20.65 -14.16
C PRO A 433 -5.44 -20.13 -14.74
N VAL A 434 -5.56 -18.82 -14.90
CA VAL A 434 -6.86 -18.18 -15.18
C VAL A 434 -7.27 -18.32 -16.65
N VAL A 435 -6.32 -18.54 -17.56
CA VAL A 435 -6.62 -18.51 -19.00
C VAL A 435 -7.15 -19.83 -19.55
N GLU A 436 -6.73 -21.01 -19.05
CA GLU A 436 -7.16 -22.30 -19.62
C GLU A 436 -7.41 -23.45 -18.65
N GLY A 437 -7.29 -23.26 -17.33
CA GLY A 437 -7.55 -24.33 -16.35
C GLY A 437 -6.54 -25.48 -16.35
N VAL A 438 -5.46 -25.37 -17.11
CA VAL A 438 -4.38 -26.34 -17.20
C VAL A 438 -3.05 -25.65 -16.89
N PHE A 439 -2.46 -26.03 -15.77
CA PHE A 439 -1.09 -25.65 -15.41
C PHE A 439 -0.15 -26.70 -15.98
N ASP A 440 0.70 -26.34 -16.90
CA ASP A 440 1.73 -27.26 -17.39
C ASP A 440 3.11 -27.01 -16.76
N GLY A 441 3.23 -25.92 -15.94
CA GLY A 441 4.49 -25.54 -15.29
C GLY A 441 5.54 -25.00 -16.27
N THR A 442 5.12 -24.63 -17.47
CA THR A 442 5.98 -23.97 -18.46
C THR A 442 6.27 -22.54 -17.99
N ILE A 443 7.53 -22.12 -18.07
CA ILE A 443 7.92 -20.73 -17.81
C ILE A 443 7.88 -19.99 -19.13
N GLU A 444 7.12 -18.90 -19.16
CA GLU A 444 6.96 -18.05 -20.32
C GLU A 444 7.66 -16.68 -20.13
N ASP A 445 7.85 -15.96 -21.23
CA ASP A 445 8.59 -14.68 -21.20
C ASP A 445 7.86 -13.59 -20.40
N ASP A 446 6.55 -13.72 -20.19
CA ASP A 446 5.72 -12.79 -19.43
C ASP A 446 5.53 -13.19 -17.94
N ASP A 447 6.02 -14.35 -17.51
CA ASP A 447 5.98 -14.79 -16.11
C ASP A 447 6.80 -13.89 -15.18
N ALA A 448 6.47 -13.94 -13.88
CA ALA A 448 7.17 -13.17 -12.85
C ALA A 448 8.65 -13.60 -12.75
N ILE A 449 9.51 -12.61 -12.50
CA ILE A 449 10.96 -12.79 -12.45
C ILE A 449 11.46 -12.68 -11.02
N SER A 450 12.40 -13.55 -10.65
CA SER A 450 13.21 -13.42 -9.43
C SER A 450 14.67 -13.59 -9.81
N ALA A 451 15.50 -12.55 -9.53
CA ALA A 451 16.90 -12.53 -9.90
C ALA A 451 17.75 -11.88 -8.81
N THR A 452 18.86 -12.53 -8.43
CA THR A 452 19.80 -11.98 -7.47
C THR A 452 21.04 -11.43 -8.19
N LEU A 453 21.44 -10.21 -7.85
CA LEU A 453 22.61 -9.57 -8.43
C LEU A 453 23.87 -10.34 -7.97
N ALA A 454 24.60 -10.87 -8.94
CA ALA A 454 25.88 -11.48 -8.70
C ALA A 454 26.96 -10.39 -8.59
N ALA A 455 27.41 -10.08 -7.37
CA ALA A 455 28.46 -9.11 -7.12
C ALA A 455 29.42 -9.65 -6.06
N ASP A 456 30.70 -9.25 -6.14
CA ASP A 456 31.74 -9.67 -5.19
C ASP A 456 31.47 -9.17 -3.75
N ASN A 457 30.71 -8.08 -3.63
CA ASN A 457 30.27 -7.52 -2.35
C ASN A 457 28.75 -7.48 -2.28
N VAL A 458 28.18 -7.80 -1.11
CA VAL A 458 26.74 -7.67 -0.85
C VAL A 458 26.41 -6.20 -0.62
N ASN A 459 26.04 -5.51 -1.68
CA ASN A 459 25.63 -4.11 -1.64
C ASN A 459 24.12 -4.03 -1.82
N ALA A 460 23.41 -3.63 -0.75
CA ALA A 460 21.95 -3.50 -0.79
C ALA A 460 21.49 -2.54 -1.92
N ILE A 461 20.49 -2.96 -2.66
CA ILE A 461 19.80 -2.12 -3.64
C ILE A 461 19.18 -0.92 -2.90
N ARG A 462 19.39 0.30 -3.41
CA ARG A 462 18.89 1.52 -2.77
C ARG A 462 17.80 2.20 -3.58
N TRP A 463 17.91 2.17 -4.89
CA TRP A 463 16.94 2.77 -5.78
C TRP A 463 16.94 2.07 -7.14
N MET A 464 15.84 2.20 -7.84
CA MET A 464 15.66 1.76 -9.22
C MET A 464 15.04 2.88 -10.04
N THR A 465 15.42 3.00 -11.28
CA THR A 465 14.79 3.93 -12.22
C THR A 465 14.83 3.38 -13.64
N ALA A 466 13.73 3.53 -14.36
CA ALA A 466 13.65 3.16 -15.76
C ALA A 466 14.47 4.16 -16.61
N GLY A 467 15.31 3.64 -17.49
CA GLY A 467 15.91 4.35 -18.61
C GLY A 467 15.14 4.04 -19.90
N GLU A 468 15.68 4.48 -21.03
CA GLU A 468 15.07 4.22 -22.35
C GLU A 468 15.14 2.72 -22.70
N ASP A 469 16.30 2.10 -22.52
CA ASP A 469 16.57 0.70 -22.91
C ASP A 469 17.03 -0.17 -21.73
N ALA A 470 17.01 0.30 -20.50
CA ALA A 470 17.52 -0.43 -19.35
C ALA A 470 16.92 0.05 -18.03
N LEU A 471 16.76 -0.86 -17.08
CA LEU A 471 16.49 -0.54 -15.68
C LEU A 471 17.83 -0.26 -14.96
N ALA A 472 18.02 0.98 -14.52
CA ALA A 472 19.17 1.34 -13.70
C ALA A 472 18.90 0.96 -12.24
N VAL A 473 19.81 0.22 -11.63
CA VAL A 473 19.74 -0.22 -10.24
C VAL A 473 20.93 0.35 -9.48
N GLY A 474 20.68 1.19 -8.49
CA GLY A 474 21.70 1.77 -7.64
C GLY A 474 21.85 0.98 -6.32
N THR A 475 23.09 0.63 -5.96
CA THR A 475 23.42 -0.09 -4.73
C THR A 475 24.24 0.80 -3.77
N ALA A 476 24.25 0.44 -2.48
CA ALA A 476 25.15 1.03 -1.52
C ALA A 476 26.56 0.51 -1.78
N GLY A 477 27.49 1.37 -2.23
CA GLY A 477 28.89 1.06 -2.47
C GLY A 477 29.78 1.40 -1.29
#